data_40c0e24ce6a3aaeb06fbcb8ce0a4f361
#
_entry.id   40c0e24ce6a3aaeb06fbcb8ce0a4f361
#
_cell.length_a   1.000
_cell.length_b   1.000
_cell.length_c   1.000
_cell.angle_alpha   90.00
_cell.angle_beta   90.00
_cell.angle_gamma   90.00
#
_symmetry.space_group_name_H-M   'P 1'
#
loop_
_entity.id
_entity.type
_entity.pdbx_description
1 polymer ?
#
loop_
_entity_poly.entity_id
_entity_poly.type
_entity_poly.pdbx_seq_one_letter_code
_entity_poly.pdbx_strand_id
1 'polypeptide(L)'
;MNYCNDHVRRRDRLLDEARALELLQQAEYGVLSMIDEEGAPYGIPINHIWDGASCIYIHCAPEGKKLRALAKHSQVSLCIVGRVHLLPSKFTTEYESVILRGTAHIDLSEEERRHALHLLLEKLCPDDLELGKVYVEKSFHRTAIIRID
;
A
#
# COMPACT_ATOMS: atom_id res chain seq x y z
N MET A 1 -9.78 7.17 6.69
CA MET A 1 -8.76 7.86 5.85
C MET A 1 -9.15 9.33 5.73
N ASN A 2 -8.21 10.26 5.74
CA ASN A 2 -8.48 11.70 5.67
C ASN A 2 -7.74 12.32 4.47
N TYR A 3 -8.50 12.94 3.55
CA TYR A 3 -7.96 13.63 2.39
C TYR A 3 -7.50 15.04 2.78
N CYS A 4 -6.17 15.26 2.84
CA CYS A 4 -5.56 16.52 3.26
C CYS A 4 -4.47 16.95 2.28
N ASN A 5 -4.57 18.19 1.77
CA ASN A 5 -3.64 18.78 0.81
C ASN A 5 -3.03 20.11 1.30
N ASP A 6 -3.10 20.41 2.58
CA ASP A 6 -2.72 21.72 3.14
C ASP A 6 -1.26 22.09 2.90
N HIS A 7 -0.40 21.07 2.77
CA HIS A 7 1.04 21.23 2.56
C HIS A 7 1.47 21.17 1.07
N VAL A 8 0.52 20.98 0.14
CA VAL A 8 0.86 20.90 -1.29
C VAL A 8 1.03 22.30 -1.87
N ARG A 9 2.23 22.58 -2.39
CA ARG A 9 2.57 23.89 -2.99
C ARG A 9 1.77 24.18 -4.27
N ARG A 10 1.59 23.20 -5.13
CA ARG A 10 0.90 23.34 -6.42
C ARG A 10 -0.58 22.93 -6.30
N ARG A 11 -1.36 23.79 -5.68
CA ARG A 11 -2.81 23.57 -5.47
C ARG A 11 -3.60 23.49 -6.78
N ASP A 12 -3.09 24.09 -7.85
CA ASP A 12 -3.63 24.03 -9.21
C ASP A 12 -3.49 22.67 -9.89
N ARG A 13 -2.77 21.71 -9.24
CA ARG A 13 -2.50 20.36 -9.75
C ARG A 13 -2.94 19.26 -8.81
N LEU A 14 -3.79 19.56 -7.85
CA LEU A 14 -4.31 18.55 -6.94
C LEU A 14 -5.25 17.61 -7.68
N LEU A 15 -5.11 16.32 -7.43
CA LEU A 15 -6.17 15.37 -7.76
C LEU A 15 -7.38 15.65 -6.87
N ASP A 16 -8.58 15.49 -7.40
CA ASP A 16 -9.76 15.42 -6.55
C ASP A 16 -9.76 14.10 -5.75
N GLU A 17 -10.51 14.09 -4.67
CA GLU A 17 -10.54 12.93 -3.76
C GLU A 17 -11.02 11.66 -4.46
N ALA A 18 -12.04 11.76 -5.34
CA ALA A 18 -12.59 10.61 -6.05
C ALA A 18 -11.52 9.96 -6.94
N ARG A 19 -10.75 10.77 -7.69
CA ARG A 19 -9.66 10.27 -8.53
C ARG A 19 -8.51 9.68 -7.70
N ALA A 20 -8.20 10.28 -6.55
CA ALA A 20 -7.19 9.76 -5.64
C ALA A 20 -7.57 8.36 -5.10
N LEU A 21 -8.84 8.17 -4.70
CA LEU A 21 -9.36 6.88 -4.25
C LEU A 21 -9.40 5.84 -5.38
N GLU A 22 -9.79 6.26 -6.59
CA GLU A 22 -9.76 5.38 -7.76
C GLU A 22 -8.34 4.90 -8.06
N LEU A 23 -7.36 5.79 -8.02
CA LEU A 23 -5.94 5.43 -8.20
C LEU A 23 -5.46 4.46 -7.13
N LEU A 24 -5.82 4.68 -5.87
CA LEU A 24 -5.52 3.78 -4.76
C LEU A 24 -6.11 2.38 -4.96
N GLN A 25 -7.35 2.31 -5.45
CA GLN A 25 -8.04 1.05 -5.71
C GLN A 25 -7.42 0.28 -6.88
N GLN A 26 -7.08 0.97 -7.97
CA GLN A 26 -6.66 0.35 -9.22
C GLN A 26 -5.17 0.01 -9.27
N ALA A 27 -4.33 0.75 -8.55
CA ALA A 27 -2.89 0.55 -8.62
C ALA A 27 -2.48 -0.86 -8.15
N GLU A 28 -1.67 -1.52 -8.94
CA GLU A 28 -1.17 -2.87 -8.63
C GLU A 28 -0.15 -2.85 -7.49
N TYR A 29 0.67 -1.81 -7.42
CA TYR A 29 1.67 -1.64 -6.38
C TYR A 29 1.89 -0.15 -6.03
N GLY A 30 2.54 0.08 -4.90
CA GLY A 30 3.06 1.37 -4.48
C GLY A 30 4.47 1.20 -3.91
N VAL A 31 5.09 2.30 -3.52
CA VAL A 31 6.37 2.30 -2.80
C VAL A 31 6.10 2.57 -1.33
N LEU A 32 6.31 1.55 -0.50
CA LEU A 32 6.25 1.68 0.96
C LEU A 32 7.58 2.21 1.47
N SER A 33 7.53 3.39 2.08
CA SER A 33 8.68 4.05 2.70
C SER A 33 8.57 3.98 4.22
N MET A 34 9.67 3.60 4.87
CA MET A 34 9.78 3.40 6.32
C MET A 34 11.18 3.77 6.79
N ILE A 35 11.39 3.74 8.08
CA ILE A 35 12.70 3.89 8.72
C ILE A 35 13.17 2.51 9.15
N ASP A 36 14.38 2.11 8.79
CA ASP A 36 14.92 0.82 9.18
C ASP A 36 15.44 0.78 10.64
N GLU A 37 15.98 -0.36 11.04
CA GLU A 37 16.45 -0.59 12.41
C GLU A 37 17.61 0.33 12.82
N GLU A 38 18.40 0.80 11.84
CA GLU A 38 19.52 1.73 12.04
C GLU A 38 19.09 3.21 11.97
N GLY A 39 17.82 3.48 11.67
CA GLY A 39 17.30 4.84 11.53
C GLY A 39 17.46 5.40 10.10
N ALA A 40 17.85 4.57 9.14
CA ALA A 40 18.00 4.98 7.75
C ALA A 40 16.68 4.88 6.96
N PRO A 41 16.46 5.75 5.94
CA PRO A 41 15.32 5.62 5.04
C PRO A 41 15.36 4.30 4.28
N TYR A 42 14.23 3.61 4.20
CA TYR A 42 14.09 2.35 3.50
C TYR A 42 12.77 2.32 2.72
N GLY A 43 12.85 2.22 1.40
CA GLY A 43 11.69 2.18 0.50
C GLY A 43 11.69 0.92 -0.36
N ILE A 44 10.52 0.30 -0.53
CA ILE A 44 10.35 -0.91 -1.35
C ILE A 44 9.06 -0.85 -2.17
N PRO A 45 9.05 -1.38 -3.41
CA PRO A 45 7.80 -1.63 -4.12
C PRO A 45 7.03 -2.76 -3.45
N ILE A 46 5.72 -2.61 -3.33
CA ILE A 46 4.85 -3.58 -2.66
C ILE A 46 3.42 -3.55 -3.22
N ASN A 47 2.81 -4.73 -3.39
CA ASN A 47 1.38 -4.81 -3.66
C ASN A 47 0.60 -4.47 -2.39
N HIS A 48 -0.53 -3.83 -2.59
CA HIS A 48 -1.40 -3.39 -1.52
C HIS A 48 -2.87 -3.58 -1.88
N ILE A 49 -3.72 -3.59 -0.88
CA ILE A 49 -5.17 -3.49 -1.03
C ILE A 49 -5.72 -2.45 -0.05
N TRP A 50 -6.59 -1.59 -0.55
CA TRP A 50 -7.43 -0.73 0.27
C TRP A 50 -8.74 -1.45 0.59
N ASP A 51 -9.17 -1.40 1.84
CA ASP A 51 -10.40 -2.05 2.34
C ASP A 51 -11.69 -1.34 1.92
N GLY A 52 -11.57 -0.25 1.16
CA GLY A 52 -12.71 0.59 0.78
C GLY A 52 -13.11 1.63 1.83
N ALA A 53 -12.45 1.66 2.99
CA ALA A 53 -12.76 2.53 4.11
C ALA A 53 -11.52 3.28 4.63
N SER A 54 -10.77 2.69 5.54
CA SER A 54 -9.70 3.40 6.25
C SER A 54 -8.34 2.69 6.24
N CYS A 55 -8.28 1.43 5.89
CA CYS A 55 -7.09 0.62 6.05
C CYS A 55 -6.49 0.16 4.72
N ILE A 56 -5.16 0.09 4.69
CA ILE A 56 -4.40 -0.56 3.63
C ILE A 56 -3.81 -1.85 4.20
N TYR A 57 -3.94 -2.96 3.47
CA TYR A 57 -3.32 -4.22 3.82
C TYR A 57 -2.23 -4.60 2.82
N ILE A 58 -1.17 -5.20 3.36
CA ILE A 58 0.01 -5.67 2.62
C ILE A 58 0.36 -7.06 3.14
N HIS A 59 0.61 -8.01 2.25
CA HIS A 59 1.10 -9.34 2.65
C HIS A 59 2.63 -9.43 2.49
N CYS A 60 3.26 -10.26 3.32
CA CYS A 60 4.69 -10.53 3.22
C CYS A 60 5.08 -11.85 3.90
N ALA A 61 6.36 -12.21 3.81
CA ALA A 61 6.91 -13.28 4.62
C ALA A 61 6.84 -12.92 6.12
N PRO A 62 6.76 -13.93 7.03
CA PRO A 62 6.59 -13.70 8.46
C PRO A 62 7.85 -13.13 9.16
N GLU A 63 8.95 -13.01 8.42
CA GLU A 63 10.20 -12.41 8.88
C GLU A 63 10.89 -11.62 7.77
N GLY A 64 11.78 -10.71 8.12
CA GLY A 64 12.58 -9.93 7.18
C GLY A 64 12.77 -8.49 7.62
N LYS A 65 13.63 -7.76 6.88
CA LYS A 65 14.03 -6.37 7.20
C LYS A 65 12.81 -5.46 7.38
N LYS A 66 11.79 -5.59 6.53
CA LYS A 66 10.57 -4.79 6.59
C LYS A 66 9.84 -4.92 7.94
N LEU A 67 9.59 -6.15 8.41
CA LEU A 67 8.90 -6.36 9.68
C LEU A 67 9.72 -5.89 10.87
N ARG A 68 11.04 -6.09 10.86
CA ARG A 68 11.91 -5.57 11.91
C ARG A 68 11.93 -4.04 11.95
N ALA A 69 11.97 -3.39 10.77
CA ALA A 69 11.85 -1.95 10.64
C ALA A 69 10.55 -1.43 11.26
N LEU A 70 9.40 -2.05 10.89
CA LEU A 70 8.08 -1.66 11.37
C LEU A 70 7.87 -1.94 12.87
N ALA A 71 8.47 -2.98 13.40
CA ALA A 71 8.45 -3.25 14.85
C ALA A 71 9.13 -2.14 15.66
N LYS A 72 10.13 -1.47 15.07
CA LYS A 72 10.86 -0.38 15.71
C LYS A 72 10.26 0.99 15.41
N HIS A 73 9.82 1.20 14.16
CA HIS A 73 9.29 2.47 13.64
C HIS A 73 8.04 2.23 12.81
N SER A 74 6.88 2.38 13.44
CA SER A 74 5.58 2.07 12.82
C SER A 74 5.07 3.15 11.84
N GLN A 75 5.66 4.34 11.82
CA GLN A 75 5.25 5.41 10.92
C GLN A 75 5.73 5.15 9.50
N VAL A 76 4.82 5.18 8.54
CA VAL A 76 5.10 4.84 7.14
C VAL A 76 4.50 5.85 6.18
N SER A 77 4.99 5.80 4.94
CA SER A 77 4.39 6.47 3.80
C SER A 77 4.29 5.50 2.64
N LEU A 78 3.11 5.40 2.02
CA LEU A 78 2.89 4.64 0.79
C LEU A 78 2.67 5.63 -0.37
N CYS A 79 3.56 5.61 -1.35
CA CYS A 79 3.46 6.41 -2.56
C CYS A 79 2.98 5.54 -3.71
N ILE A 80 1.89 5.96 -4.35
CA ILE A 80 1.32 5.34 -5.54
C ILE A 80 1.44 6.32 -6.69
N VAL A 81 2.00 5.87 -7.81
CA VAL A 81 2.13 6.66 -9.03
C VAL A 81 1.20 6.06 -10.09
N GLY A 82 0.33 6.90 -10.64
CA GLY A 82 -0.58 6.53 -11.72
C GLY A 82 0.03 6.76 -13.11
N ARG A 83 -0.74 7.38 -13.99
CA ARG A 83 -0.24 7.67 -15.34
C ARG A 83 0.96 8.61 -15.29
N VAL A 84 1.93 8.31 -16.13
CA VAL A 84 3.11 9.14 -16.32
C VAL A 84 3.25 9.43 -17.82
N HIS A 85 3.38 10.70 -18.19
CA HIS A 85 3.57 11.12 -19.56
C HIS A 85 4.68 12.18 -19.64
N LEU A 86 5.78 11.81 -20.28
CA LEU A 86 6.87 12.72 -20.57
C LEU A 86 6.49 13.65 -21.71
N LEU A 87 6.73 14.94 -21.55
CA LEU A 87 6.58 15.98 -22.55
C LEU A 87 7.94 16.62 -22.86
N PRO A 88 8.78 15.97 -23.70
CA PRO A 88 10.17 16.41 -23.92
C PRO A 88 10.27 17.84 -24.46
N SER A 89 9.38 18.21 -25.39
CA SER A 89 9.34 19.56 -25.98
C SER A 89 8.94 20.65 -25.00
N LYS A 90 8.33 20.29 -23.87
CA LYS A 90 7.93 21.23 -22.80
C LYS A 90 8.82 21.10 -21.56
N PHE A 91 9.83 20.24 -21.59
CA PHE A 91 10.74 19.97 -20.47
C PHE A 91 10.00 19.64 -19.17
N THR A 92 8.91 18.84 -19.26
CA THR A 92 8.06 18.50 -18.10
C THR A 92 7.52 17.09 -18.18
N THR A 93 7.01 16.62 -17.06
CA THR A 93 6.31 15.34 -16.92
C THR A 93 4.91 15.60 -16.34
N GLU A 94 3.90 15.06 -16.97
CA GLU A 94 2.57 14.93 -16.40
C GLU A 94 2.48 13.59 -15.69
N TYR A 95 1.97 13.59 -14.47
CA TYR A 95 1.76 12.38 -13.69
C TYR A 95 0.67 12.57 -12.64
N GLU A 96 0.12 11.46 -12.20
CA GLU A 96 -0.79 11.38 -11.07
C GLU A 96 -0.08 10.64 -9.92
N SER A 97 -0.29 11.07 -8.70
CA SER A 97 0.20 10.32 -7.54
C SER A 97 -0.64 10.55 -6.30
N VAL A 98 -0.65 9.55 -5.43
CA VAL A 98 -1.22 9.61 -4.08
C VAL A 98 -0.14 9.25 -3.09
N ILE A 99 -0.02 10.03 -2.02
CA ILE A 99 0.87 9.75 -0.89
C ILE A 99 0.01 9.56 0.34
N LEU A 100 -0.01 8.34 0.84
CA LEU A 100 -0.64 8.00 2.11
C LEU A 100 0.40 8.06 3.22
N ARG A 101 -0.01 8.54 4.39
CA ARG A 101 0.81 8.48 5.61
C ARG A 101 -0.01 7.80 6.67
N GLY A 102 0.60 6.92 7.43
CA GLY A 102 -0.13 6.16 8.42
C GLY A 102 0.76 5.43 9.40
N THR A 103 0.12 4.68 10.27
CA THR A 103 0.78 3.81 11.25
C THR A 103 0.61 2.36 10.81
N ALA A 104 1.72 1.65 10.70
CA ALA A 104 1.73 0.23 10.38
C ALA A 104 1.55 -0.64 11.64
N HIS A 105 0.68 -1.64 11.55
CA HIS A 105 0.41 -2.65 12.58
C HIS A 105 0.79 -4.02 12.02
N ILE A 106 1.57 -4.79 12.77
CA ILE A 106 2.09 -6.09 12.34
C ILE A 106 1.55 -7.26 13.18
N ASP A 107 0.98 -6.98 14.35
CA ASP A 107 0.42 -7.96 15.28
C ASP A 107 -1.11 -8.04 15.13
N LEU A 108 -1.56 -8.55 13.98
CA LEU A 108 -2.98 -8.67 13.65
C LEU A 108 -3.56 -10.00 14.10
N SER A 109 -4.85 -10.02 14.43
CA SER A 109 -5.57 -11.25 14.73
C SER A 109 -5.61 -12.19 13.52
N GLU A 110 -5.82 -13.47 13.77
CA GLU A 110 -5.97 -14.47 12.70
C GLU A 110 -7.13 -14.16 11.77
N GLU A 111 -8.25 -13.71 12.34
CA GLU A 111 -9.44 -13.31 11.62
C GLU A 111 -9.14 -12.15 10.65
N GLU A 112 -8.49 -11.10 11.14
CA GLU A 112 -8.14 -9.94 10.34
C GLU A 112 -7.13 -10.29 9.23
N ARG A 113 -6.15 -11.14 9.53
CA ARG A 113 -5.20 -11.63 8.52
C ARG A 113 -5.90 -12.43 7.41
N ARG A 114 -6.90 -13.27 7.73
CA ARG A 114 -7.71 -13.99 6.75
C ARG A 114 -8.52 -13.04 5.89
N HIS A 115 -9.17 -12.07 6.53
CA HIS A 115 -9.92 -11.03 5.82
C HIS A 115 -9.04 -10.28 4.81
N ALA A 116 -7.88 -9.80 5.23
CA ALA A 116 -6.92 -9.11 4.37
C ALA A 116 -6.45 -9.97 3.18
N LEU A 117 -6.19 -11.27 3.43
CA LEU A 117 -5.80 -12.20 2.36
C LEU A 117 -6.90 -12.42 1.35
N HIS A 118 -8.18 -12.46 1.76
CA HIS A 118 -9.30 -12.55 0.85
C HIS A 118 -9.42 -11.29 -0.03
N LEU A 119 -9.31 -10.10 0.56
CA LEU A 119 -9.31 -8.84 -0.20
C LEU A 119 -8.16 -8.79 -1.21
N LEU A 120 -6.97 -9.27 -0.83
CA LEU A 120 -5.82 -9.36 -1.73
C LEU A 120 -6.08 -10.32 -2.90
N LEU A 121 -6.72 -11.47 -2.66
CA LEU A 121 -7.11 -12.40 -3.72
C LEU A 121 -8.10 -11.77 -4.70
N GLU A 122 -9.13 -11.11 -4.18
CA GLU A 122 -10.15 -10.45 -5.01
C GLU A 122 -9.54 -9.38 -5.93
N LYS A 123 -8.54 -8.66 -5.45
CA LYS A 123 -7.84 -7.65 -6.26
C LYS A 123 -6.83 -8.25 -7.23
N LEU A 124 -5.98 -9.17 -6.76
CA LEU A 124 -4.79 -9.59 -7.51
C LEU A 124 -5.02 -10.85 -8.35
N CYS A 125 -6.02 -11.66 -8.00
CA CYS A 125 -6.29 -12.94 -8.65
C CYS A 125 -7.81 -13.17 -8.83
N PRO A 126 -8.57 -12.22 -9.42
CA PRO A 126 -10.03 -12.31 -9.50
C PRO A 126 -10.52 -13.55 -10.29
N ASP A 127 -9.77 -13.99 -11.27
CA ASP A 127 -10.14 -15.13 -12.12
C ASP A 127 -9.85 -16.49 -11.46
N ASP A 128 -9.04 -16.53 -10.39
CA ASP A 128 -8.56 -17.75 -9.73
C ASP A 128 -8.96 -17.82 -8.24
N LEU A 129 -10.08 -17.23 -7.85
CA LEU A 129 -10.49 -17.09 -6.45
C LEU A 129 -10.56 -18.41 -5.68
N GLU A 130 -11.16 -19.46 -6.26
CA GLU A 130 -11.30 -20.75 -5.57
C GLU A 130 -9.93 -21.43 -5.35
N LEU A 131 -9.08 -21.38 -6.35
CA LEU A 131 -7.70 -21.88 -6.23
C LEU A 131 -6.92 -21.03 -5.20
N GLY A 132 -7.10 -19.72 -5.23
CA GLY A 132 -6.48 -18.77 -4.31
C GLY A 132 -6.86 -19.01 -2.85
N LYS A 133 -8.14 -19.30 -2.57
CA LYS A 133 -8.60 -19.65 -1.20
C LYS A 133 -7.87 -20.89 -0.67
N VAL A 134 -7.75 -21.94 -1.49
CA VAL A 134 -7.00 -23.14 -1.12
C VAL A 134 -5.52 -22.82 -0.85
N TYR A 135 -4.93 -21.95 -1.67
CA TYR A 135 -3.54 -21.52 -1.49
C TYR A 135 -3.34 -20.72 -0.21
N VAL A 136 -4.26 -19.79 0.10
CA VAL A 136 -4.25 -19.01 1.35
C VAL A 136 -4.23 -19.94 2.56
N GLU A 137 -5.12 -20.91 2.65
CA GLU A 137 -5.18 -21.84 3.78
C GLU A 137 -3.86 -22.62 3.94
N LYS A 138 -3.29 -23.11 2.84
CA LYS A 138 -2.02 -23.84 2.88
C LYS A 138 -0.82 -22.98 3.27
N SER A 139 -0.83 -21.69 2.94
CA SER A 139 0.28 -20.76 3.15
C SER A 139 0.09 -19.83 4.35
N PHE A 140 -1.04 -19.87 5.03
CA PHE A 140 -1.41 -18.94 6.09
C PHE A 140 -0.35 -18.82 7.20
N HIS A 141 0.21 -19.93 7.63
CA HIS A 141 1.23 -19.98 8.68
C HIS A 141 2.57 -19.33 8.30
N ARG A 142 2.82 -19.14 7.00
CA ARG A 142 4.05 -18.52 6.46
C ARG A 142 3.78 -17.17 5.79
N THR A 143 2.62 -16.56 6.04
CA THR A 143 2.24 -15.27 5.49
C THR A 143 1.89 -14.30 6.62
N ALA A 144 2.62 -13.20 6.70
CA ALA A 144 2.30 -12.08 7.57
C ALA A 144 1.49 -11.02 6.82
N ILE A 145 0.69 -10.28 7.55
CA ILE A 145 -0.06 -9.13 7.06
C ILE A 145 0.36 -7.89 7.85
N ILE A 146 0.51 -6.80 7.15
CA ILE A 146 0.70 -5.46 7.69
C ILE A 146 -0.57 -4.68 7.39
N ARG A 147 -1.16 -4.04 8.40
CA ARG A 147 -2.21 -3.03 8.24
C ARG A 147 -1.62 -1.65 8.40
N ILE A 148 -2.05 -0.70 7.58
CA ILE A 148 -1.71 0.72 7.68
C ILE A 148 -3.01 1.50 7.86
N ASP A 149 -3.12 2.26 8.97
CA ASP A 149 -4.24 3.13 9.34
C ASP A 149 -3.91 4.59 9.05
#